data_203b272943ff3d7244977a13ad7e58d3
#
_entry.id   203b272943ff3d7244977a13ad7e58d3
#
_cell.length_a   1.000
_cell.length_b   1.000
_cell.length_c   1.000
_cell.angle_alpha   90.00
_cell.angle_beta   90.00
_cell.angle_gamma   90.00
#
_symmetry.space_group_name_H-M   'P 1'
#
loop_
_entity.id
_entity.type
_entity.pdbx_description
1 polymer ?
#
loop_
_entity_poly.entity_id
_entity_poly.type
_entity_poly.pdbx_seq_one_letter_code
_entity_poly.pdbx_strand_id
1 'polypeptide(L)'
;SNRLRADYFTLTIYFRLFIPVLFPEYDKGIYLDSDIVVPGDISELYQMHLGENLLGAVIDPVVAAVPELTRHAELCVGVEKDKYFNSGVLLMNLKKLRETRIDQRFLKLFNKYHFDCIAPDQDYLNAMCKGRVTYLPALWDAMPSDATEPLENPKLVHFNLFAKPWHYDNIQYEQYFWPYAEASGFLEEILAIKGAYTEQDRQSDNEHLDLLISRGNATGDGKVTFRTVFNEGKEARL
;
A
#
# COMPACT_ATOMS: atom_id res chain seq x y z
N SER A 1 4.22 8.53 -17.66
CA SER A 1 5.13 7.39 -17.44
C SER A 1 5.52 7.35 -15.96
N ASN A 2 5.07 6.32 -15.27
CA ASN A 2 5.36 6.11 -13.85
C ASN A 2 6.82 5.67 -13.63
N ARG A 3 7.79 6.54 -13.89
CA ARG A 3 9.22 6.22 -13.78
C ARG A 3 9.86 6.60 -12.44
N LEU A 4 9.08 6.94 -11.43
CA LEU A 4 9.59 7.52 -10.18
C LEU A 4 10.19 6.54 -9.20
N ARG A 5 9.80 5.31 -9.30
CA ARG A 5 10.37 4.20 -8.56
C ARG A 5 10.96 3.24 -9.57
N ALA A 6 12.00 3.64 -10.31
CA ALA A 6 12.55 2.89 -11.43
C ALA A 6 12.78 1.39 -11.12
N ASP A 7 13.01 1.05 -9.86
CA ASP A 7 13.32 -0.30 -9.41
C ASP A 7 12.14 -1.02 -8.75
N TYR A 8 11.06 -0.32 -8.37
CA TYR A 8 9.92 -0.87 -7.62
C TYR A 8 8.59 -0.88 -8.40
N PHE A 9 8.48 -0.18 -9.54
CA PHE A 9 7.30 -0.19 -10.38
C PHE A 9 7.39 -1.24 -11.47
N THR A 10 7.06 -2.46 -11.12
CA THR A 10 6.72 -3.47 -12.11
C THR A 10 5.20 -3.49 -12.32
N LEU A 11 4.73 -3.97 -13.48
CA LEU A 11 3.30 -4.19 -13.71
C LEU A 11 2.69 -5.14 -12.67
N THR A 12 3.54 -5.90 -11.96
CA THR A 12 3.13 -6.84 -10.93
C THR A 12 2.41 -6.20 -9.75
N ILE A 13 2.68 -4.92 -9.43
CA ILE A 13 1.96 -4.21 -8.35
C ILE A 13 0.45 -4.16 -8.58
N TYR A 14 0.00 -4.20 -9.83
CA TYR A 14 -1.42 -4.20 -10.16
C TYR A 14 -2.07 -5.59 -10.07
N PHE A 15 -1.30 -6.68 -9.90
CA PHE A 15 -1.85 -8.04 -9.89
C PHE A 15 -2.82 -8.26 -8.73
N ARG A 16 -2.69 -7.53 -7.61
CA ARG A 16 -3.65 -7.59 -6.51
C ARG A 16 -5.08 -7.21 -6.93
N LEU A 17 -5.26 -6.39 -7.98
CA LEU A 17 -6.57 -6.03 -8.53
C LEU A 17 -7.23 -7.18 -9.32
N PHE A 18 -6.45 -8.18 -9.72
CA PHE A 18 -6.92 -9.34 -10.49
C PHE A 18 -7.14 -10.58 -9.63
N ILE A 19 -6.71 -10.60 -8.36
CA ILE A 19 -6.91 -11.73 -7.44
C ILE A 19 -8.38 -12.19 -7.42
N PRO A 20 -9.40 -11.31 -7.38
CA PRO A 20 -10.78 -11.77 -7.35
C PRO A 20 -11.20 -12.65 -8.52
N VAL A 21 -10.67 -12.38 -9.72
CA VAL A 21 -11.00 -13.16 -10.93
C VAL A 21 -10.07 -14.33 -11.16
N LEU A 22 -8.84 -14.29 -10.63
CA LEU A 22 -7.87 -15.38 -10.72
C LEU A 22 -8.19 -16.54 -9.76
N PHE A 23 -8.87 -16.24 -8.65
CA PHE A 23 -9.26 -17.21 -7.62
C PHE A 23 -10.78 -17.19 -7.40
N PRO A 24 -11.56 -17.61 -8.41
CA PRO A 24 -13.02 -17.48 -8.39
C PRO A 24 -13.70 -18.39 -7.35
N GLU A 25 -13.04 -19.43 -6.90
CA GLU A 25 -13.51 -20.40 -5.91
C GLU A 25 -13.53 -19.85 -4.48
N TYR A 26 -12.81 -18.74 -4.22
CA TYR A 26 -12.78 -18.12 -2.89
C TYR A 26 -13.66 -16.88 -2.83
N ASP A 27 -14.43 -16.75 -1.76
CA ASP A 27 -15.26 -15.57 -1.50
C ASP A 27 -14.53 -14.48 -0.70
N LYS A 28 -13.45 -14.86 -0.01
CA LYS A 28 -12.65 -13.98 0.87
C LYS A 28 -11.19 -14.37 0.83
N GLY A 29 -10.29 -13.40 0.92
CA GLY A 29 -8.85 -13.63 0.96
C GLY A 29 -8.11 -12.54 1.71
N ILE A 30 -6.89 -12.82 2.12
CA ILE A 30 -5.93 -11.81 2.60
C ILE A 30 -4.85 -11.68 1.54
N TYR A 31 -4.56 -10.44 1.14
CA TYR A 31 -3.39 -10.09 0.35
C TYR A 31 -2.35 -9.49 1.27
N LEU A 32 -1.10 -9.90 1.12
CA LEU A 32 0.06 -9.35 1.83
C LEU A 32 1.17 -9.03 0.82
N ASP A 33 1.81 -7.89 0.99
CA ASP A 33 3.05 -7.58 0.30
C ASP A 33 4.19 -8.51 0.80
N SER A 34 5.27 -8.62 0.05
CA SER A 34 6.36 -9.58 0.34
C SER A 34 7.35 -9.11 1.42
N ASP A 35 7.25 -7.86 1.85
CA ASP A 35 8.09 -7.21 2.86
C ASP A 35 7.39 -7.11 4.22
N ILE A 36 6.71 -8.19 4.59
CA ILE A 36 5.87 -8.29 5.79
C ILE A 36 6.36 -9.43 6.68
N VAL A 37 6.26 -9.22 8.00
CA VAL A 37 6.30 -10.28 9.00
C VAL A 37 5.02 -10.29 9.82
N VAL A 38 4.56 -11.47 10.23
CA VAL A 38 3.27 -11.67 10.93
C VAL A 38 3.52 -12.30 12.30
N PRO A 39 3.85 -11.50 13.33
CA PRO A 39 4.01 -12.03 14.69
C PRO A 39 2.69 -12.47 15.34
N GLY A 40 1.56 -11.95 14.88
CA GLY A 40 0.24 -12.30 15.38
C GLY A 40 -0.40 -13.53 14.71
N ASP A 41 -1.59 -13.90 15.15
CA ASP A 41 -2.39 -14.94 14.49
C ASP A 41 -3.19 -14.34 13.34
N ILE A 42 -2.80 -14.65 12.11
CA ILE A 42 -3.44 -14.13 10.88
C ILE A 42 -4.91 -14.55 10.76
N SER A 43 -5.33 -15.62 11.44
CA SER A 43 -6.72 -16.05 11.43
C SER A 43 -7.66 -15.03 12.07
N GLU A 44 -7.18 -14.24 13.02
CA GLU A 44 -7.96 -13.14 13.62
C GLU A 44 -8.29 -12.06 12.58
N LEU A 45 -7.32 -11.71 11.71
CA LEU A 45 -7.58 -10.81 10.59
C LEU A 45 -8.58 -11.41 9.62
N TYR A 46 -8.41 -12.69 9.25
CA TYR A 46 -9.32 -13.37 8.34
C TYR A 46 -10.76 -13.44 8.85
N GLN A 47 -10.96 -13.56 10.18
CA GLN A 47 -12.29 -13.65 10.80
C GLN A 47 -13.02 -12.29 10.84
N MET A 48 -12.34 -11.16 10.65
CA MET A 48 -13.00 -9.85 10.66
C MET A 48 -14.09 -9.75 9.59
N HIS A 49 -15.22 -9.19 9.94
CA HIS A 49 -16.36 -9.04 9.05
C HIS A 49 -16.27 -7.77 8.21
N LEU A 50 -16.40 -7.92 6.90
CA LEU A 50 -16.43 -6.80 5.95
C LEU A 50 -17.84 -6.29 5.65
N GLY A 51 -18.88 -7.06 5.98
CA GLY A 51 -20.26 -6.73 5.61
C GLY A 51 -20.41 -6.54 4.09
N GLU A 52 -20.95 -5.40 3.68
CA GLU A 52 -21.08 -5.02 2.27
C GLU A 52 -19.83 -4.33 1.69
N ASN A 53 -18.79 -4.11 2.50
CA ASN A 53 -17.56 -3.49 2.05
C ASN A 53 -16.75 -4.42 1.13
N LEU A 54 -15.94 -3.80 0.27
CA LEU A 54 -15.10 -4.47 -0.71
C LEU A 54 -13.78 -4.92 -0.10
N LEU A 55 -13.24 -4.09 0.80
CA LEU A 55 -11.92 -4.27 1.40
C LEU A 55 -11.98 -3.98 2.90
N GLY A 56 -11.09 -4.66 3.64
CA GLY A 56 -10.57 -4.22 4.93
C GLY A 56 -9.12 -3.80 4.76
N ALA A 57 -8.75 -2.62 5.25
CA ALA A 57 -7.39 -2.10 5.14
C ALA A 57 -7.08 -1.13 6.29
N VAL A 58 -5.80 -0.92 6.56
CA VAL A 58 -5.33 0.04 7.58
C VAL A 58 -5.08 1.40 6.94
N ILE A 59 -5.45 2.47 7.63
CA ILE A 59 -5.13 3.84 7.20
C ILE A 59 -3.61 3.99 7.09
N ASP A 60 -3.14 4.58 5.99
CA ASP A 60 -1.71 4.84 5.78
C ASP A 60 -1.25 5.98 6.70
N PRO A 61 -0.44 5.71 7.74
CA PRO A 61 -0.06 6.72 8.72
C PRO A 61 0.91 7.75 8.13
N VAL A 62 1.70 7.38 7.12
CA VAL A 62 2.65 8.28 6.47
C VAL A 62 1.91 9.30 5.62
N VAL A 63 0.93 8.86 4.85
CA VAL A 63 0.06 9.76 4.07
C VAL A 63 -0.73 10.68 4.98
N ALA A 64 -1.20 10.20 6.13
CA ALA A 64 -1.93 11.02 7.08
C ALA A 64 -1.06 12.08 7.79
N ALA A 65 0.24 11.81 7.98
CA ALA A 65 1.17 12.65 8.71
C ALA A 65 1.95 13.66 7.84
N VAL A 66 2.25 13.32 6.57
CA VAL A 66 3.05 14.15 5.65
C VAL A 66 2.14 15.05 4.82
N PRO A 67 2.24 16.39 4.96
CA PRO A 67 1.32 17.34 4.31
C PRO A 67 1.23 17.20 2.79
N GLU A 68 2.34 16.95 2.11
CA GLU A 68 2.41 16.78 0.66
C GLU A 68 1.66 15.53 0.20
N LEU A 69 1.78 14.43 0.95
CA LEU A 69 1.08 13.18 0.67
C LEU A 69 -0.41 13.29 1.03
N THR A 70 -0.74 13.97 2.12
CA THR A 70 -2.12 14.35 2.45
C THR A 70 -2.75 15.13 1.29
N ARG A 71 -2.04 16.14 0.76
CA ARG A 71 -2.53 16.92 -0.39
C ARG A 71 -2.78 16.04 -1.61
N HIS A 72 -1.89 15.07 -1.91
CA HIS A 72 -2.10 14.10 -2.98
C HIS A 72 -3.38 13.27 -2.74
N ALA A 73 -3.52 12.68 -1.56
CA ALA A 73 -4.70 11.87 -1.22
C ALA A 73 -6.00 12.66 -1.41
N GLU A 74 -6.06 13.90 -0.93
CA GLU A 74 -7.29 14.70 -0.94
C GLU A 74 -7.57 15.35 -2.31
N LEU A 75 -6.55 15.89 -2.98
CA LEU A 75 -6.74 16.68 -4.20
C LEU A 75 -6.59 15.85 -5.49
N CYS A 76 -5.74 14.83 -5.49
CA CYS A 76 -5.55 13.95 -6.65
C CYS A 76 -6.45 12.71 -6.55
N VAL A 77 -6.35 11.93 -5.47
CA VAL A 77 -7.11 10.69 -5.31
C VAL A 77 -8.57 10.97 -4.92
N GLY A 78 -8.81 12.03 -4.16
CA GLY A 78 -10.14 12.45 -3.72
C GLY A 78 -10.61 11.67 -2.50
N VAL A 79 -9.69 11.26 -1.63
CA VAL A 79 -9.93 10.54 -0.39
C VAL A 79 -9.36 11.35 0.77
N GLU A 80 -10.12 11.52 1.83
CA GLU A 80 -9.71 12.20 3.04
C GLU A 80 -8.50 11.49 3.67
N LYS A 81 -7.54 12.22 4.24
CA LYS A 81 -6.30 11.66 4.79
C LYS A 81 -6.51 10.57 5.84
N ASP A 82 -7.57 10.68 6.62
CA ASP A 82 -7.98 9.72 7.66
C ASP A 82 -8.78 8.53 7.10
N LYS A 83 -8.85 8.42 5.78
CA LYS A 83 -9.51 7.34 5.04
C LYS A 83 -8.65 6.80 3.89
N TYR A 84 -7.48 7.38 3.66
CA TYR A 84 -6.55 6.85 2.68
C TYR A 84 -5.79 5.67 3.30
N PHE A 85 -5.98 4.47 2.75
CA PHE A 85 -5.44 3.24 3.31
C PHE A 85 -4.20 2.76 2.55
N ASN A 86 -3.33 2.01 3.25
CA ASN A 86 -2.21 1.30 2.67
C ASN A 86 -2.69 0.03 1.94
N SER A 87 -2.12 -0.26 0.77
CA SER A 87 -2.52 -1.41 -0.07
C SER A 87 -1.72 -2.68 0.16
N GLY A 88 -0.72 -2.66 1.04
CA GLY A 88 0.16 -3.81 1.30
C GLY A 88 -0.49 -4.90 2.15
N VAL A 89 -1.51 -4.56 2.94
CA VAL A 89 -2.31 -5.51 3.72
C VAL A 89 -3.78 -5.30 3.41
N LEU A 90 -4.40 -6.27 2.74
CA LEU A 90 -5.80 -6.18 2.34
C LEU A 90 -6.56 -7.43 2.77
N LEU A 91 -7.63 -7.24 3.55
CA LEU A 91 -8.67 -8.26 3.70
C LEU A 91 -9.69 -8.04 2.58
N MET A 92 -9.79 -8.98 1.65
CA MET A 92 -10.53 -8.80 0.40
C MET A 92 -11.86 -9.57 0.42
N ASN A 93 -12.97 -8.89 0.14
CA ASN A 93 -14.24 -9.53 -0.19
C ASN A 93 -14.21 -9.89 -1.68
N LEU A 94 -13.62 -11.03 -2.01
CA LEU A 94 -13.36 -11.44 -3.39
C LEU A 94 -14.65 -11.59 -4.19
N LYS A 95 -15.72 -12.06 -3.55
CA LYS A 95 -17.05 -12.16 -4.18
C LYS A 95 -17.58 -10.80 -4.59
N LYS A 96 -17.60 -9.81 -3.68
CA LYS A 96 -18.09 -8.46 -3.95
C LYS A 96 -17.20 -7.74 -4.98
N LEU A 97 -15.88 -7.94 -4.92
CA LEU A 97 -14.95 -7.38 -5.89
C LEU A 97 -15.18 -7.94 -7.29
N ARG A 98 -15.50 -9.25 -7.44
CA ARG A 98 -15.92 -9.84 -8.72
C ARG A 98 -17.24 -9.24 -9.23
N GLU A 99 -18.25 -9.10 -8.35
CA GLU A 99 -19.55 -8.50 -8.69
C GLU A 99 -19.39 -7.08 -9.23
N THR A 100 -18.43 -6.31 -8.71
CA THR A 100 -18.12 -4.94 -9.19
C THR A 100 -17.26 -4.93 -10.46
N ARG A 101 -16.69 -6.06 -10.87
CA ARG A 101 -15.74 -6.17 -11.99
C ARG A 101 -14.54 -5.22 -11.83
N ILE A 102 -13.92 -5.26 -10.64
CA ILE A 102 -12.82 -4.35 -10.28
C ILE A 102 -11.69 -4.37 -11.32
N ASP A 103 -11.33 -5.54 -11.83
CA ASP A 103 -10.32 -5.75 -12.87
C ASP A 103 -10.61 -4.95 -14.16
N GLN A 104 -11.84 -5.08 -14.67
CA GLN A 104 -12.26 -4.40 -15.90
C GLN A 104 -12.37 -2.88 -15.69
N ARG A 105 -12.87 -2.46 -14.53
CA ARG A 105 -12.96 -1.04 -14.19
C ARG A 105 -11.58 -0.41 -14.03
N PHE A 106 -10.66 -1.11 -13.38
CA PHE A 106 -9.27 -0.69 -13.30
C PHE A 106 -8.67 -0.51 -14.70
N LEU A 107 -8.76 -1.53 -15.57
CA LEU A 107 -8.22 -1.45 -16.94
C LEU A 107 -8.84 -0.32 -17.76
N LYS A 108 -10.15 -0.11 -17.62
CA LYS A 108 -10.83 1.02 -18.28
C LYS A 108 -10.26 2.36 -17.83
N LEU A 109 -10.11 2.59 -16.52
CA LEU A 109 -9.57 3.83 -15.98
C LEU A 109 -8.10 4.01 -16.36
N PHE A 110 -7.30 2.96 -16.24
CA PHE A 110 -5.89 2.94 -16.54
C PHE A 110 -5.62 3.32 -18.01
N ASN A 111 -6.35 2.69 -18.95
CA ASN A 111 -6.18 2.96 -20.37
C ASN A 111 -6.74 4.31 -20.82
N LYS A 112 -7.76 4.85 -20.13
CA LYS A 112 -8.45 6.07 -20.55
C LYS A 112 -7.80 7.34 -20.02
N TYR A 113 -7.37 7.34 -18.74
CA TYR A 113 -7.02 8.60 -18.07
C TYR A 113 -5.54 8.76 -17.80
N HIS A 114 -4.77 7.67 -17.66
CA HIS A 114 -3.33 7.71 -17.36
C HIS A 114 -3.02 8.64 -16.16
N PHE A 115 -3.73 8.44 -15.05
CA PHE A 115 -3.59 9.29 -13.86
C PHE A 115 -2.13 9.37 -13.39
N ASP A 116 -1.76 10.55 -12.92
CA ASP A 116 -0.45 10.76 -12.30
C ASP A 116 -0.49 10.28 -10.83
N CYS A 117 0.02 9.07 -10.58
CA CYS A 117 -0.01 8.39 -9.30
C CYS A 117 1.34 8.50 -8.59
N ILE A 118 1.34 8.56 -7.26
CA ILE A 118 2.53 8.40 -6.43
C ILE A 118 2.63 7.00 -5.82
N ALA A 119 1.52 6.33 -5.60
CA ALA A 119 1.40 4.93 -5.19
C ALA A 119 0.34 4.26 -6.07
N PRO A 120 0.70 3.78 -7.29
CA PRO A 120 -0.28 3.55 -8.35
C PRO A 120 -1.42 2.59 -8.00
N ASP A 121 -1.12 1.38 -7.52
CA ASP A 121 -2.16 0.42 -7.13
C ASP A 121 -2.97 0.89 -5.93
N GLN A 122 -2.31 1.54 -4.96
CA GLN A 122 -2.93 2.12 -3.76
C GLN A 122 -3.85 3.28 -4.12
N ASP A 123 -3.43 4.18 -5.03
CA ASP A 123 -4.25 5.30 -5.50
C ASP A 123 -5.51 4.80 -6.20
N TYR A 124 -5.38 3.81 -7.10
CA TYR A 124 -6.55 3.21 -7.78
C TYR A 124 -7.51 2.56 -6.80
N LEU A 125 -7.01 1.76 -5.84
CA LEU A 125 -7.84 1.09 -4.84
C LEU A 125 -8.57 2.11 -3.95
N ASN A 126 -7.87 3.11 -3.45
CA ASN A 126 -8.44 4.17 -2.63
C ASN A 126 -9.53 4.94 -3.39
N ALA A 127 -9.26 5.34 -4.64
CA ALA A 127 -10.22 6.08 -5.46
C ALA A 127 -11.45 5.25 -5.81
N MET A 128 -11.26 4.00 -6.23
CA MET A 128 -12.34 3.12 -6.69
C MET A 128 -13.22 2.63 -5.55
N CYS A 129 -12.62 2.26 -4.41
CA CYS A 129 -13.30 1.64 -3.26
C CYS A 129 -13.75 2.67 -2.21
N LYS A 130 -13.61 3.98 -2.43
CA LYS A 130 -14.02 5.02 -1.47
C LYS A 130 -15.45 4.80 -0.99
N GLY A 131 -15.63 4.76 0.34
CA GLY A 131 -16.94 4.56 0.96
C GLY A 131 -17.33 3.09 1.12
N ARG A 132 -16.49 2.14 0.66
CA ARG A 132 -16.71 0.70 0.75
C ARG A 132 -15.52 -0.04 1.36
N VAL A 133 -14.90 0.57 2.37
CA VAL A 133 -13.74 0.04 3.10
C VAL A 133 -14.07 -0.11 4.58
N THR A 134 -13.70 -1.23 5.16
CA THR A 134 -13.66 -1.44 6.60
C THR A 134 -12.26 -1.08 7.09
N TYR A 135 -12.15 -0.04 7.93
CA TYR A 135 -10.85 0.34 8.47
C TYR A 135 -10.46 -0.59 9.60
N LEU A 136 -9.34 -1.27 9.41
CA LEU A 136 -8.78 -2.24 10.34
C LEU A 136 -7.96 -1.55 11.44
N PRO A 137 -7.79 -2.17 12.61
CA PRO A 137 -6.87 -1.68 13.63
C PRO A 137 -5.45 -1.56 13.10
N ALA A 138 -4.73 -0.48 13.44
CA ALA A 138 -3.38 -0.19 12.97
C ALA A 138 -2.35 -1.31 13.26
N LEU A 139 -2.58 -2.13 14.29
CA LEU A 139 -1.74 -3.29 14.62
C LEU A 139 -1.64 -4.33 13.49
N TRP A 140 -2.53 -4.30 12.49
CA TRP A 140 -2.53 -5.20 11.33
C TRP A 140 -1.77 -4.66 10.12
N ASP A 141 -1.13 -3.51 10.24
CA ASP A 141 -0.24 -2.94 9.22
C ASP A 141 0.67 -1.90 9.88
N ALA A 142 1.45 -2.33 10.88
CA ALA A 142 2.41 -1.47 11.57
C ALA A 142 3.60 -1.21 10.65
N MET A 143 3.81 0.06 10.30
CA MET A 143 4.86 0.48 9.36
C MET A 143 5.93 1.29 10.08
N PRO A 144 7.24 1.06 9.80
CA PRO A 144 8.31 1.93 10.26
C PRO A 144 8.10 3.36 9.74
N SER A 145 8.14 4.33 10.65
CA SER A 145 7.98 5.74 10.28
C SER A 145 8.53 6.65 11.38
N ASP A 146 9.33 7.64 10.99
CA ASP A 146 9.78 8.69 11.90
C ASP A 146 8.67 9.70 12.22
N ALA A 147 7.57 9.66 11.47
CA ALA A 147 6.43 10.57 11.64
C ALA A 147 5.41 10.09 12.69
N THR A 148 5.55 8.86 13.19
CA THR A 148 4.59 8.25 14.13
C THR A 148 5.31 7.48 15.24
N GLU A 149 4.72 7.49 16.44
CA GLU A 149 5.19 6.63 17.53
C GLU A 149 4.98 5.15 17.20
N PRO A 150 5.92 4.27 17.59
CA PRO A 150 5.78 2.85 17.37
C PRO A 150 4.60 2.25 18.14
N LEU A 151 3.88 1.37 17.46
CA LEU A 151 2.80 0.60 18.08
C LEU A 151 3.37 -0.53 18.95
N GLU A 152 2.80 -0.72 20.13
CA GLU A 152 3.14 -1.85 20.98
C GLU A 152 2.46 -3.14 20.49
N ASN A 153 3.22 -4.24 20.49
CA ASN A 153 2.71 -5.57 20.13
C ASN A 153 1.96 -5.63 18.78
N PRO A 154 2.59 -5.19 17.68
CA PRO A 154 1.98 -5.28 16.36
C PRO A 154 1.65 -6.74 16.01
N LYS A 155 0.52 -6.97 15.37
CA LYS A 155 0.12 -8.28 14.86
C LYS A 155 0.69 -8.58 13.48
N LEU A 156 1.02 -7.51 12.73
CA LEU A 156 1.66 -7.57 11.44
C LEU A 156 2.53 -6.32 11.29
N VAL A 157 3.77 -6.52 10.85
CA VAL A 157 4.72 -5.43 10.52
C VAL A 157 5.00 -5.45 9.04
N HIS A 158 4.85 -4.29 8.42
CA HIS A 158 5.06 -4.07 7.00
C HIS A 158 6.23 -3.09 6.81
N PHE A 159 7.36 -3.61 6.38
CA PHE A 159 8.56 -2.82 6.10
C PHE A 159 8.45 -2.14 4.73
N ASN A 160 7.45 -1.28 4.57
CA ASN A 160 7.17 -0.62 3.31
C ASN A 160 8.29 0.36 2.88
N LEU A 161 8.25 0.82 1.63
CA LEU A 161 9.20 1.78 1.04
C LEU A 161 10.66 1.36 1.25
N PHE A 162 11.47 2.22 1.91
CA PHE A 162 12.90 2.06 2.06
C PHE A 162 13.33 1.57 3.45
N ALA A 163 12.48 1.65 4.46
CA ALA A 163 12.78 1.27 5.84
C ALA A 163 12.88 -0.26 6.01
N LYS A 164 13.90 -0.86 5.40
CA LYS A 164 14.12 -2.31 5.37
C LYS A 164 15.18 -2.74 6.37
N PRO A 165 14.93 -3.68 7.31
CA PRO A 165 15.94 -4.16 8.25
C PRO A 165 17.13 -4.88 7.58
N TRP A 166 16.92 -5.39 6.36
CA TRP A 166 17.99 -5.97 5.54
C TRP A 166 18.77 -4.96 4.70
N HIS A 167 18.52 -3.65 4.87
CA HIS A 167 19.31 -2.56 4.27
C HIS A 167 19.89 -1.63 5.35
N TYR A 168 19.13 -1.40 6.43
CA TYR A 168 19.47 -0.43 7.45
C TYR A 168 19.55 -1.05 8.84
N ASP A 169 20.25 -0.38 9.74
CA ASP A 169 20.27 -0.67 11.17
C ASP A 169 19.26 0.21 11.90
N ASN A 170 18.79 -0.27 13.05
CA ASN A 170 17.89 0.46 13.94
C ASN A 170 16.56 0.86 13.28
N ILE A 171 16.07 0.05 12.36
CA ILE A 171 14.74 0.25 11.80
C ILE A 171 13.67 -0.08 12.84
N GLN A 172 12.69 0.79 12.97
CA GLN A 172 11.53 0.57 13.83
C GLN A 172 10.90 -0.80 13.53
N TYR A 173 10.61 -1.58 14.54
CA TYR A 173 10.12 -2.98 14.47
C TYR A 173 11.11 -4.03 13.94
N GLU A 174 12.39 -3.74 13.68
CA GLU A 174 13.33 -4.74 13.17
C GLU A 174 13.46 -5.99 14.07
N GLN A 175 13.18 -5.85 15.39
CA GLN A 175 13.17 -6.97 16.34
C GLN A 175 12.14 -8.05 15.97
N TYR A 176 11.10 -7.74 15.20
CA TYR A 176 10.13 -8.72 14.70
C TYR A 176 10.59 -9.41 13.41
N PHE A 177 11.55 -8.85 12.68
CA PHE A 177 12.09 -9.42 11.45
C PHE A 177 13.15 -10.49 11.69
N TRP A 178 14.14 -10.19 12.54
CA TRP A 178 15.31 -11.02 12.69
C TRP A 178 15.04 -12.45 13.14
N PRO A 179 14.10 -12.75 14.06
CA PRO A 179 13.76 -14.14 14.41
C PRO A 179 13.26 -14.97 13.23
N TYR A 180 12.52 -14.36 12.30
CA TYR A 180 12.08 -15.05 11.08
C TYR A 180 13.22 -15.22 10.09
N ALA A 181 14.10 -14.26 9.96
CA ALA A 181 15.30 -14.36 9.14
C ALA A 181 16.21 -15.51 9.62
N GLU A 182 16.43 -15.62 10.92
CA GLU A 182 17.17 -16.72 11.54
C GLU A 182 16.52 -18.08 11.28
N ALA A 183 15.21 -18.18 11.41
CA ALA A 183 14.46 -19.41 11.20
C ALA A 183 14.29 -19.80 9.73
N SER A 184 14.47 -18.87 8.78
CA SER A 184 14.19 -19.07 7.35
C SER A 184 15.22 -19.98 6.65
N GLY A 185 16.44 -20.11 7.18
CA GLY A 185 17.57 -20.74 6.52
C GLY A 185 18.29 -19.83 5.51
N PHE A 186 17.88 -18.56 5.35
CA PHE A 186 18.47 -17.58 4.43
C PHE A 186 19.19 -16.43 5.14
N LEU A 187 19.53 -16.62 6.43
CA LEU A 187 20.14 -15.55 7.22
C LEU A 187 21.45 -15.03 6.61
N GLU A 188 22.30 -15.93 6.12
CA GLU A 188 23.60 -15.55 5.53
C GLU A 188 23.41 -14.69 4.28
N GLU A 189 22.46 -15.05 3.41
CA GLU A 189 22.13 -14.29 2.22
C GLU A 189 21.52 -12.91 2.57
N ILE A 190 20.66 -12.84 3.58
CA ILE A 190 20.06 -11.59 4.08
C ILE A 190 21.16 -10.67 4.63
N LEU A 191 22.08 -11.21 5.43
CA LEU A 191 23.21 -10.45 5.96
C LEU A 191 24.18 -10.00 4.86
N ALA A 192 24.39 -10.83 3.83
CA ALA A 192 25.20 -10.45 2.67
C ALA A 192 24.54 -9.28 1.90
N ILE A 193 23.22 -9.28 1.72
CA ILE A 193 22.46 -8.17 1.12
C ILE A 193 22.69 -6.91 1.96
N LYS A 194 22.53 -7.01 3.28
CA LYS A 194 22.73 -5.89 4.21
C LYS A 194 24.13 -5.32 4.13
N GLY A 195 25.15 -6.19 4.11
CA GLY A 195 26.56 -5.79 4.02
C GLY A 195 26.94 -5.19 2.66
N ALA A 196 26.23 -5.54 1.60
CA ALA A 196 26.43 -4.99 0.27
C ALA A 196 25.72 -3.65 0.03
N TYR A 197 24.80 -3.24 0.93
CA TYR A 197 24.04 -2.01 0.79
C TYR A 197 24.91 -0.81 1.16
N THR A 198 25.25 0.00 0.15
CA THR A 198 26.27 1.06 0.23
C THR A 198 25.68 2.39 0.69
N GLU A 199 26.55 3.34 1.04
CA GLU A 199 26.11 4.73 1.32
C GLU A 199 25.49 5.41 0.08
N GLN A 200 25.95 5.02 -1.12
CA GLN A 200 25.35 5.52 -2.36
C GLN A 200 23.91 5.01 -2.55
N ASP A 201 23.63 3.75 -2.18
CA ASP A 201 22.27 3.20 -2.20
C ASP A 201 21.37 3.95 -1.21
N ARG A 202 21.87 4.24 0.00
CA ARG A 202 21.16 5.01 1.03
C ARG A 202 20.85 6.44 0.56
N GLN A 203 21.82 7.10 -0.08
CA GLN A 203 21.59 8.41 -0.66
C GLN A 203 20.54 8.36 -1.77
N SER A 204 20.57 7.35 -2.62
CA SER A 204 19.56 7.13 -3.67
C SER A 204 18.15 6.94 -3.09
N ASP A 205 18.01 6.17 -2.01
CA ASP A 205 16.73 6.00 -1.32
C ASP A 205 16.17 7.33 -0.78
N ASN A 206 17.02 8.16 -0.17
CA ASN A 206 16.62 9.47 0.32
C ASN A 206 16.18 10.40 -0.82
N GLU A 207 16.93 10.43 -1.92
CA GLU A 207 16.57 11.21 -3.11
C GLU A 207 15.23 10.76 -3.71
N HIS A 208 14.97 9.45 -3.75
CA HIS A 208 13.71 8.90 -4.22
C HIS A 208 12.54 9.23 -3.27
N LEU A 209 12.76 9.21 -1.96
CA LEU A 209 11.76 9.59 -0.97
C LEU A 209 11.40 11.08 -1.09
N ASP A 210 12.39 11.96 -1.19
CA ASP A 210 12.21 13.40 -1.38
C ASP A 210 11.45 13.69 -2.68
N LEU A 211 11.78 12.97 -3.75
CA LEU A 211 11.09 13.09 -5.03
C LEU A 211 9.63 12.65 -4.92
N LEU A 212 9.34 11.56 -4.22
CA LEU A 212 7.99 11.06 -3.99
C LEU A 212 7.16 12.08 -3.20
N ILE A 213 7.72 12.64 -2.13
CA ILE A 213 7.07 13.67 -1.31
C ILE A 213 6.82 14.92 -2.16
N SER A 214 7.82 15.42 -2.87
CA SER A 214 7.68 16.65 -3.68
C SER A 214 6.60 16.52 -4.75
N ARG A 215 6.45 15.33 -5.35
CA ARG A 215 5.37 15.05 -6.29
C ARG A 215 3.99 15.04 -5.66
N GLY A 216 3.85 14.73 -4.38
CA GLY A 216 2.59 14.82 -3.68
C GLY A 216 1.91 16.19 -3.86
N ASN A 217 2.69 17.27 -3.87
CA ASN A 217 2.18 18.60 -4.14
C ASN A 217 1.73 18.80 -5.61
N ALA A 218 2.55 18.35 -6.56
CA ALA A 218 2.32 18.60 -7.99
C ALA A 218 1.10 17.85 -8.54
N THR A 219 0.84 16.63 -8.08
CA THR A 219 -0.25 15.79 -8.58
C THR A 219 -1.64 16.37 -8.29
N GLY A 220 -1.78 17.10 -7.17
CA GLY A 220 -3.04 17.74 -6.77
C GLY A 220 -3.51 18.86 -7.70
N ASP A 221 -2.60 19.44 -8.49
CA ASP A 221 -2.89 20.54 -9.41
C ASP A 221 -3.23 20.03 -10.85
N GLY A 222 -3.27 18.71 -11.04
CA GLY A 222 -3.61 18.08 -12.29
C GLY A 222 -5.05 18.37 -12.78
N LYS A 223 -5.24 18.65 -14.06
CA LYS A 223 -6.57 18.86 -14.65
C LYS A 223 -7.40 17.58 -14.69
N VAL A 224 -6.74 16.41 -14.82
CA VAL A 224 -7.38 15.10 -14.88
C VAL A 224 -6.81 14.28 -13.72
N THR A 225 -7.58 14.18 -12.66
CA THR A 225 -7.26 13.41 -11.44
C THR A 225 -8.40 12.43 -11.14
N PHE A 226 -8.17 11.45 -10.28
CA PHE A 226 -9.26 10.60 -9.79
C PHE A 226 -10.38 11.44 -9.20
N ARG A 227 -10.03 12.44 -8.39
CA ARG A 227 -11.00 13.35 -7.78
C ARG A 227 -11.88 14.03 -8.81
N THR A 228 -11.30 14.63 -9.85
CA THR A 228 -12.07 15.36 -10.88
C THR A 228 -12.96 14.42 -11.67
N VAL A 229 -12.43 13.25 -12.06
CA VAL A 229 -13.18 12.27 -12.88
C VAL A 229 -14.38 11.69 -12.13
N PHE A 230 -14.22 11.33 -10.86
CA PHE A 230 -15.31 10.79 -10.07
C PHE A 230 -16.31 11.87 -9.60
N ASN A 231 -15.84 13.04 -9.21
CA ASN A 231 -16.71 14.11 -8.73
C ASN A 231 -17.51 14.77 -9.85
N GLU A 232 -16.98 14.82 -11.07
CA GLU A 232 -17.70 15.32 -12.26
C GLU A 232 -18.67 14.28 -12.86
N GLY A 233 -18.79 13.10 -12.25
CA GLY A 233 -19.69 12.03 -12.72
C GLY A 233 -19.27 11.36 -14.01
N LYS A 234 -18.01 11.56 -14.46
CA LYS A 234 -17.46 10.90 -15.67
C LYS A 234 -17.31 9.39 -15.49
N GLU A 235 -17.02 8.98 -14.26
CA GLU A 235 -16.95 7.57 -13.85
C GLU A 235 -17.62 7.40 -12.48
N ALA A 236 -18.18 6.21 -12.25
CA ALA A 236 -18.75 5.84 -10.95
C ALA A 236 -17.73 5.08 -10.11
N ARG A 237 -17.76 5.25 -8.78
CA ARG A 237 -17.02 4.40 -7.84
C ARG A 237 -17.62 3.00 -7.80
N LEU A 238 -16.88 2.02 -7.25
CA LEU A 238 -17.33 0.63 -7.10
C LEU A 238 -18.47 0.48 -6.08
#